data_33b7eebdb9e212c913f099071dac55c7
#
_entry.id   33b7eebdb9e212c913f099071dac55c7
#
_cell.length_a   1.000
_cell.length_b   1.000
_cell.length_c   1.000
_cell.angle_alpha   90.00
_cell.angle_beta   90.00
_cell.angle_gamma   90.00
#
_symmetry.space_group_name_H-M   'P 1'
#
loop_
_entity.id
_entity.type
_entity.pdbx_description
1 polymer ?
#
loop_
_entity_poly.entity_id
_entity_poly.type
_entity_poly.pdbx_seq_one_letter_code
_entity_poly.pdbx_strand_id
1 'polypeptide(L)'
;MPFQIVQIIYWLALSTWFGGVLFIAIAAPIIFQTIRDANPVLPNVLSVNLDGQHGTVLAGSIVANLLARLSIVQLVCGGTLVLASVAQFFLINLVDRNFTAAVLRACMIAVALAIAVFDRVVVWPRLFRFRQEYLDHADEPDVANPAKDNFDREHHRSVTLLSAILFLLLGTILFSANISPGSSEVREPAHTSHSP
;
A
#
# COMPACT_ATOMS: atom_id res chain seq x y z
N MET A 1 -17.69 -9.80 -22.94
CA MET A 1 -17.46 -8.36 -22.67
C MET A 1 -17.48 -7.97 -21.18
N PRO A 2 -18.47 -8.30 -20.31
CA PRO A 2 -18.45 -7.83 -18.92
C PRO A 2 -17.24 -8.31 -18.10
N PHE A 3 -16.80 -9.54 -18.30
CA PHE A 3 -15.61 -10.07 -17.62
C PHE A 3 -14.33 -9.30 -17.96
N GLN A 4 -14.12 -8.94 -19.22
CA GLN A 4 -12.92 -8.17 -19.64
C GLN A 4 -12.87 -6.79 -18.99
N ILE A 5 -14.04 -6.12 -18.85
CA ILE A 5 -14.13 -4.81 -18.19
C ILE A 5 -13.74 -4.95 -16.70
N VAL A 6 -14.29 -5.95 -16.01
CA VAL A 6 -13.96 -6.22 -14.60
C VAL A 6 -12.47 -6.51 -14.45
N GLN A 7 -11.87 -7.26 -15.38
CA GLN A 7 -10.45 -7.58 -15.38
C GLN A 7 -9.57 -6.33 -15.57
N ILE A 8 -9.96 -5.42 -16.45
CA ILE A 8 -9.24 -4.15 -16.65
C ILE A 8 -9.29 -3.31 -15.38
N ILE A 9 -10.49 -3.15 -14.77
CA ILE A 9 -10.67 -2.40 -13.52
C ILE A 9 -9.82 -3.01 -12.40
N TYR A 10 -9.81 -4.35 -12.28
CA TYR A 10 -8.98 -5.07 -11.32
C TYR A 10 -7.49 -4.73 -11.47
N TRP A 11 -6.94 -4.83 -12.69
CA TRP A 11 -5.53 -4.55 -12.95
C TRP A 11 -5.18 -3.07 -12.74
N LEU A 12 -6.04 -2.15 -13.14
CA LEU A 12 -5.84 -0.72 -12.91
C LEU A 12 -5.81 -0.41 -11.40
N ALA A 13 -6.75 -0.94 -10.63
CA ALA A 13 -6.76 -0.72 -9.18
C ALA A 13 -5.56 -1.34 -8.49
N LEU A 14 -5.16 -2.57 -8.86
CA LEU A 14 -4.01 -3.27 -8.31
C LEU A 14 -2.70 -2.54 -8.61
N SER A 15 -2.50 -2.14 -9.86
CA SER A 15 -1.29 -1.41 -10.28
C SER A 15 -1.21 -0.03 -9.63
N THR A 16 -2.33 0.68 -9.50
CA THR A 16 -2.38 1.99 -8.85
C THR A 16 -2.05 1.88 -7.37
N TRP A 17 -2.61 0.89 -6.67
CA TRP A 17 -2.31 0.70 -5.26
C TRP A 17 -0.86 0.29 -5.02
N PHE A 18 -0.39 -0.74 -5.72
CA PHE A 18 0.99 -1.21 -5.64
C PHE A 18 1.98 -0.10 -5.99
N GLY A 19 1.77 0.59 -7.12
CA GLY A 19 2.63 1.67 -7.58
C GLY A 19 2.65 2.86 -6.61
N GLY A 20 1.52 3.22 -6.02
CA GLY A 20 1.43 4.29 -5.03
C GLY A 20 2.22 3.98 -3.75
N VAL A 21 2.10 2.75 -3.22
CA VAL A 21 2.87 2.31 -2.05
C VAL A 21 4.36 2.25 -2.35
N LEU A 22 4.74 1.67 -3.50
CA LEU A 22 6.13 1.59 -3.93
C LEU A 22 6.73 2.99 -4.15
N PHE A 23 5.97 3.89 -4.77
CA PHE A 23 6.41 5.27 -4.99
C PHE A 23 6.73 5.97 -3.66
N ILE A 24 5.87 5.89 -2.66
CA ILE A 24 6.14 6.50 -1.34
C ILE A 24 7.35 5.86 -0.66
N ALA A 25 7.52 4.54 -0.76
CA ALA A 25 8.67 3.85 -0.17
C ALA A 25 10.01 4.37 -0.75
N ILE A 26 10.02 4.76 -2.02
CA ILE A 26 11.21 5.32 -2.70
C ILE A 26 11.30 6.83 -2.45
N ALA A 27 10.20 7.57 -2.57
CA ALA A 27 10.19 9.02 -2.51
C ALA A 27 10.45 9.58 -1.10
N ALA A 28 9.96 8.92 -0.05
CA ALA A 28 10.11 9.44 1.31
C ALA A 28 11.58 9.61 1.74
N PRO A 29 12.48 8.62 1.59
CA PRO A 29 13.90 8.81 1.91
C PRO A 29 14.56 9.94 1.10
N ILE A 30 14.21 10.06 -0.18
CA ILE A 30 14.74 11.12 -1.07
C ILE A 30 14.31 12.49 -0.57
N ILE A 31 13.02 12.66 -0.20
CA ILE A 31 12.48 13.91 0.35
C ILE A 31 13.22 14.28 1.63
N PHE A 32 13.39 13.32 2.56
CA PHE A 32 14.11 13.58 3.82
C PHE A 32 15.57 13.99 3.57
N GLN A 33 16.26 13.30 2.66
CA GLN A 33 17.65 13.63 2.34
C GLN A 33 17.75 15.01 1.71
N THR A 34 16.97 15.29 0.66
CA THR A 34 17.01 16.57 -0.08
C THR A 34 16.71 17.76 0.82
N ILE A 35 15.70 17.64 1.69
CA ILE A 35 15.33 18.75 2.58
C ILE A 35 16.36 18.93 3.70
N ARG A 36 16.94 17.86 4.22
CA ARG A 36 18.02 17.96 5.21
C ARG A 36 19.26 18.63 4.63
N ASP A 37 19.63 18.28 3.39
CA ASP A 37 20.80 18.87 2.71
C ASP A 37 20.58 20.37 2.40
N ALA A 38 19.33 20.78 2.17
CA ALA A 38 18.96 22.19 1.99
C ALA A 38 18.98 23.00 3.30
N ASN A 39 19.00 22.33 4.47
CA ASN A 39 19.04 22.93 5.80
C ASN A 39 18.10 24.14 5.99
N PRO A 40 16.77 24.00 5.74
CA PRO A 40 15.84 25.10 5.80
C PRO A 40 15.64 25.60 7.22
N VAL A 41 15.47 26.93 7.38
CA VAL A 41 15.08 27.55 8.65
C VAL A 41 13.60 27.86 8.59
N LEU A 42 12.83 27.31 9.53
CA LEU A 42 11.37 27.54 9.63
C LEU A 42 11.12 28.70 10.62
N PRO A 43 10.62 29.88 10.14
CA PRO A 43 10.47 31.04 11.00
C PRO A 43 9.41 30.88 12.09
N ASN A 44 8.50 29.91 11.96
CA ASN A 44 7.44 29.64 12.93
C ASN A 44 7.81 28.54 13.95
N VAL A 45 9.00 27.99 13.87
CA VAL A 45 9.51 26.95 14.81
C VAL A 45 10.64 27.58 15.61
N LEU A 46 10.28 28.28 16.67
CA LEU A 46 11.20 29.10 17.48
C LEU A 46 11.77 28.36 18.68
N SER A 47 11.44 27.07 18.85
CA SER A 47 11.97 26.27 19.99
C SER A 47 13.46 26.01 19.83
N VAL A 48 14.24 26.34 20.85
CA VAL A 48 15.69 26.07 20.91
C VAL A 48 15.98 24.56 20.83
N ASN A 49 15.07 23.72 21.33
CA ASN A 49 15.21 22.27 21.31
C ASN A 49 14.97 21.65 19.92
N LEU A 50 14.37 22.41 18.97
CA LEU A 50 14.19 22.01 17.57
C LEU A 50 15.26 22.62 16.66
N ASP A 51 16.24 23.33 17.21
CA ASP A 51 17.35 23.84 16.43
C ASP A 51 18.10 22.70 15.72
N GLY A 52 18.35 22.86 14.43
CA GLY A 52 18.91 21.80 13.57
C GLY A 52 17.92 20.72 13.13
N GLN A 53 16.66 20.71 13.59
CA GLN A 53 15.64 19.74 13.20
C GLN A 53 14.58 20.28 12.21
N HIS A 54 14.69 21.56 11.82
CA HIS A 54 13.72 22.19 10.91
C HIS A 54 13.51 21.42 9.61
N GLY A 55 14.57 20.90 9.00
CA GLY A 55 14.49 20.06 7.81
C GLY A 55 13.71 18.77 8.03
N THR A 56 13.90 18.10 9.17
CA THR A 56 13.19 16.86 9.53
C THR A 56 11.70 17.12 9.74
N VAL A 57 11.36 18.22 10.42
CA VAL A 57 9.95 18.64 10.65
C VAL A 57 9.26 18.94 9.32
N LEU A 58 9.92 19.66 8.42
CA LEU A 58 9.38 19.99 7.10
C LEU A 58 9.21 18.74 6.23
N ALA A 59 10.25 17.93 6.11
CA ALA A 59 10.20 16.66 5.36
C ALA A 59 9.09 15.74 5.88
N GLY A 60 9.01 15.57 7.21
CA GLY A 60 7.97 14.79 7.85
C GLY A 60 6.56 15.33 7.57
N SER A 61 6.37 16.65 7.46
CA SER A 61 5.10 17.26 7.11
C SER A 61 4.70 16.96 5.66
N ILE A 62 5.65 17.03 4.73
CA ILE A 62 5.42 16.70 3.31
C ILE A 62 5.04 15.23 3.17
N VAL A 63 5.85 14.33 3.74
CA VAL A 63 5.60 12.88 3.67
C VAL A 63 4.27 12.52 4.34
N ALA A 64 3.91 13.12 5.48
CA ALA A 64 2.63 12.91 6.13
C ALA A 64 1.45 13.31 5.23
N ASN A 65 1.53 14.44 4.52
CA ASN A 65 0.50 14.86 3.57
C ASN A 65 0.38 13.87 2.38
N LEU A 66 1.51 13.38 1.86
CA LEU A 66 1.50 12.36 0.80
C LEU A 66 0.87 11.05 1.28
N LEU A 67 1.23 10.58 2.47
CA LEU A 67 0.64 9.38 3.08
C LEU A 67 -0.87 9.54 3.33
N ALA A 68 -1.33 10.72 3.74
CA ALA A 68 -2.76 11.02 3.90
C ALA A 68 -3.52 10.89 2.57
N ARG A 69 -2.94 11.34 1.46
CA ARG A 69 -3.52 11.17 0.11
C ARG A 69 -3.45 9.71 -0.35
N LEU A 70 -2.31 9.06 -0.13
CA LEU A 70 -2.13 7.64 -0.44
C LEU A 70 -3.15 6.77 0.29
N SER A 71 -3.46 7.05 1.57
CA SER A 71 -4.44 6.26 2.32
C SER A 71 -5.84 6.28 1.69
N ILE A 72 -6.25 7.40 1.09
CA ILE A 72 -7.51 7.47 0.34
C ILE A 72 -7.45 6.58 -0.90
N VAL A 73 -6.34 6.67 -1.66
CA VAL A 73 -6.12 5.82 -2.84
C VAL A 73 -6.14 4.34 -2.46
N GLN A 74 -5.50 3.95 -1.36
CA GLN A 74 -5.49 2.57 -0.86
C GLN A 74 -6.91 2.06 -0.56
N LEU A 75 -7.74 2.86 0.12
CA LEU A 75 -9.12 2.48 0.45
C LEU A 75 -9.97 2.34 -0.80
N VAL A 76 -9.87 3.28 -1.75
CA VAL A 76 -10.61 3.23 -3.02
C VAL A 76 -10.17 2.04 -3.86
N CYS A 77 -8.85 1.85 -4.05
CA CYS A 77 -8.33 0.73 -4.84
C CYS A 77 -8.65 -0.61 -4.17
N GLY A 78 -8.46 -0.71 -2.84
CA GLY A 78 -8.76 -1.93 -2.08
C GLY A 78 -10.23 -2.30 -2.14
N GLY A 79 -11.15 -1.34 -1.96
CA GLY A 79 -12.58 -1.56 -2.13
C GLY A 79 -12.94 -1.99 -3.55
N THR A 80 -12.35 -1.34 -4.56
CA THR A 80 -12.54 -1.71 -5.98
C THR A 80 -12.06 -3.13 -6.25
N LEU A 81 -10.90 -3.53 -5.71
CA LEU A 81 -10.35 -4.88 -5.86
C LEU A 81 -11.23 -5.95 -5.21
N VAL A 82 -11.79 -5.68 -4.04
CA VAL A 82 -12.73 -6.60 -3.38
C VAL A 82 -13.99 -6.76 -4.24
N LEU A 83 -14.59 -5.65 -4.71
CA LEU A 83 -15.77 -5.70 -5.57
C LEU A 83 -15.48 -6.41 -6.89
N ALA A 84 -14.33 -6.15 -7.53
CA ALA A 84 -13.93 -6.82 -8.75
C ALA A 84 -13.71 -8.32 -8.54
N SER A 85 -13.10 -8.72 -7.40
CA SER A 85 -12.91 -10.13 -7.05
C SER A 85 -14.23 -10.86 -6.85
N VAL A 86 -15.19 -10.23 -6.18
CA VAL A 86 -16.56 -10.76 -6.02
C VAL A 86 -17.27 -10.86 -7.36
N ALA A 87 -17.19 -9.83 -8.22
CA ALA A 87 -17.78 -9.85 -9.55
C ALA A 87 -17.18 -10.96 -10.42
N GLN A 88 -15.86 -11.15 -10.38
CA GLN A 88 -15.18 -12.25 -11.07
C GLN A 88 -15.70 -13.62 -10.61
N PHE A 89 -15.89 -13.81 -9.29
CA PHE A 89 -16.42 -15.04 -8.74
C PHE A 89 -17.81 -15.40 -9.29
N PHE A 90 -18.69 -14.42 -9.47
CA PHE A 90 -20.03 -14.64 -10.06
C PHE A 90 -20.02 -14.78 -11.58
N LEU A 91 -19.02 -14.20 -12.27
CA LEU A 91 -18.94 -14.24 -13.74
C LEU A 91 -18.18 -15.49 -14.25
N ILE A 92 -17.34 -16.10 -13.42
CA ILE A 92 -16.63 -17.36 -13.74
C ILE A 92 -17.48 -18.51 -13.19
N ASN A 93 -17.99 -19.38 -14.06
CA ASN A 93 -18.60 -20.61 -13.63
C ASN A 93 -17.59 -21.43 -12.78
N LEU A 94 -18.01 -21.90 -11.61
CA LEU A 94 -17.23 -22.53 -10.53
C LEU A 94 -16.41 -23.80 -10.94
N VAL A 95 -16.32 -24.11 -12.21
CA VAL A 95 -15.70 -25.34 -12.74
C VAL A 95 -14.22 -25.16 -13.12
N ASP A 96 -13.69 -23.92 -13.08
CA ASP A 96 -12.33 -23.67 -13.54
C ASP A 96 -11.26 -24.02 -12.52
N ARG A 97 -10.21 -24.68 -12.99
CA ARG A 97 -9.12 -25.38 -12.28
C ARG A 97 -8.28 -24.52 -11.32
N ASN A 98 -8.54 -23.22 -11.20
CA ASN A 98 -7.73 -22.29 -10.40
C ASN A 98 -8.49 -21.64 -9.23
N PHE A 99 -9.52 -22.32 -8.68
CA PHE A 99 -10.28 -21.80 -7.54
C PHE A 99 -9.39 -21.44 -6.34
N THR A 100 -8.39 -22.27 -6.01
CA THR A 100 -7.46 -22.02 -4.90
C THR A 100 -6.67 -20.73 -5.09
N ALA A 101 -6.17 -20.46 -6.30
CA ALA A 101 -5.44 -19.24 -6.61
C ALA A 101 -6.33 -17.99 -6.53
N ALA A 102 -7.59 -18.12 -6.97
CA ALA A 102 -8.58 -17.02 -6.89
C ALA A 102 -8.91 -16.68 -5.43
N VAL A 103 -9.14 -17.69 -4.59
CA VAL A 103 -9.38 -17.51 -3.15
C VAL A 103 -8.16 -16.89 -2.46
N LEU A 104 -6.96 -17.40 -2.73
CA LEU A 104 -5.73 -16.87 -2.13
C LEU A 104 -5.53 -15.39 -2.46
N ARG A 105 -5.74 -14.98 -3.73
CA ARG A 105 -5.68 -13.56 -4.14
C ARG A 105 -6.70 -12.72 -3.39
N ALA A 106 -7.95 -13.18 -3.32
CA ALA A 106 -9.01 -12.46 -2.62
C ALA A 106 -8.69 -12.30 -1.13
N CYS A 107 -8.13 -13.33 -0.49
CA CYS A 107 -7.67 -13.26 0.89
C CYS A 107 -6.52 -12.25 1.06
N MET A 108 -5.52 -12.24 0.16
CA MET A 108 -4.40 -11.30 0.22
C MET A 108 -4.89 -9.85 0.08
N ILE A 109 -5.82 -9.58 -0.85
CA ILE A 109 -6.44 -8.26 -1.02
C ILE A 109 -7.23 -7.85 0.23
N ALA A 110 -8.03 -8.76 0.79
CA ALA A 110 -8.83 -8.49 1.98
C ALA A 110 -7.94 -8.17 3.19
N VAL A 111 -6.86 -8.94 3.39
CA VAL A 111 -5.89 -8.69 4.46
C VAL A 111 -5.16 -7.36 4.23
N ALA A 112 -4.71 -7.05 3.02
CA ALA A 112 -4.07 -5.77 2.71
C ALA A 112 -5.01 -4.59 2.98
N LEU A 113 -6.29 -4.70 2.59
CA LEU A 113 -7.30 -3.67 2.87
C LEU A 113 -7.56 -3.53 4.37
N ALA A 114 -7.67 -4.64 5.11
CA ALA A 114 -7.85 -4.60 6.56
C ALA A 114 -6.67 -3.91 7.26
N ILE A 115 -5.44 -4.17 6.83
CA ILE A 115 -4.23 -3.49 7.32
C ILE A 115 -4.29 -2.00 7.00
N ALA A 116 -4.67 -1.60 5.78
CA ALA A 116 -4.78 -0.20 5.38
C ALA A 116 -5.85 0.55 6.20
N VAL A 117 -7.01 -0.08 6.46
CA VAL A 117 -8.06 0.46 7.31
C VAL A 117 -7.56 0.61 8.76
N PHE A 118 -6.89 -0.41 9.29
CA PHE A 118 -6.34 -0.39 10.64
C PHE A 118 -5.31 0.73 10.80
N ASP A 119 -4.37 0.87 9.86
CA ASP A 119 -3.38 1.96 9.87
C ASP A 119 -4.08 3.31 9.87
N ARG A 120 -5.08 3.52 9.01
CA ARG A 120 -5.80 4.78 8.86
C ARG A 120 -6.64 5.16 10.09
N VAL A 121 -7.28 4.18 10.72
CA VAL A 121 -8.24 4.42 11.82
C VAL A 121 -7.57 4.39 13.18
N VAL A 122 -6.53 3.59 13.36
CA VAL A 122 -5.91 3.36 14.68
C VAL A 122 -4.52 4.00 14.78
N VAL A 123 -3.63 3.71 13.84
CA VAL A 123 -2.22 4.13 13.92
C VAL A 123 -2.07 5.61 13.59
N TRP A 124 -2.66 6.06 12.49
CA TRP A 124 -2.56 7.44 12.03
C TRP A 124 -3.01 8.50 13.05
N PRO A 125 -4.17 8.39 13.72
CA PRO A 125 -4.57 9.37 14.72
C PRO A 125 -3.63 9.44 15.93
N ARG A 126 -3.06 8.29 16.34
CA ARG A 126 -2.07 8.23 17.43
C ARG A 126 -0.78 8.92 17.03
N LEU A 127 -0.27 8.60 15.83
CA LEU A 127 0.94 9.17 15.28
C LEU A 127 0.82 10.70 15.17
N PHE A 128 -0.31 11.18 14.65
CA PHE A 128 -0.56 12.62 14.54
C PHE A 128 -0.63 13.31 15.90
N ARG A 129 -1.31 12.70 16.89
CA ARG A 129 -1.39 13.23 18.25
C ARG A 129 -0.01 13.33 18.91
N PHE A 130 0.79 12.26 18.88
CA PHE A 130 2.13 12.26 19.49
C PHE A 130 3.07 13.25 18.80
N ARG A 131 2.94 13.40 17.47
CA ARG A 131 3.69 14.41 16.75
C ARG A 131 3.33 15.84 17.18
N GLN A 132 2.04 16.13 17.33
CA GLN A 132 1.61 17.45 17.82
C GLN A 132 2.10 17.70 19.23
N GLU A 133 1.90 16.74 20.14
CA GLU A 133 2.36 16.84 21.54
C GLU A 133 3.86 17.10 21.62
N TYR A 134 4.67 16.41 20.79
CA TYR A 134 6.12 16.68 20.69
C TYR A 134 6.44 18.08 20.22
N LEU A 135 5.71 18.61 19.22
CA LEU A 135 5.97 19.94 18.66
C LEU A 135 5.46 21.07 19.55
N ASP A 136 4.30 20.88 20.20
CA ASP A 136 3.66 21.89 21.05
C ASP A 136 4.41 22.09 22.40
N HIS A 137 5.07 21.01 22.89
CA HIS A 137 5.82 21.01 24.14
C HIS A 137 7.33 20.86 23.91
N ALA A 138 7.85 21.31 22.77
CA ALA A 138 9.26 21.11 22.42
C ALA A 138 10.24 21.71 23.45
N ASP A 139 9.83 22.75 24.20
CA ASP A 139 10.62 23.41 25.26
C ASP A 139 10.48 22.72 26.64
N GLU A 140 9.64 21.70 26.75
CA GLU A 140 9.40 20.92 27.98
C GLU A 140 9.89 19.48 27.80
N PRO A 141 11.18 19.17 28.07
CA PRO A 141 11.76 17.85 27.79
C PRO A 141 11.04 16.68 28.46
N ASP A 142 10.45 16.91 29.63
CA ASP A 142 9.71 15.88 30.39
C ASP A 142 8.40 15.45 29.68
N VAL A 143 7.85 16.29 28.80
CA VAL A 143 6.67 16.02 27.99
C VAL A 143 7.07 15.64 26.56
N ALA A 144 8.01 16.38 25.97
CA ALA A 144 8.42 16.20 24.58
C ALA A 144 9.11 14.85 24.36
N ASN A 145 10.01 14.40 25.23
CA ASN A 145 10.74 13.15 25.03
C ASN A 145 9.85 11.91 25.02
N PRO A 146 8.93 11.71 25.97
CA PRO A 146 7.96 10.60 25.91
C PRO A 146 7.04 10.67 24.68
N ALA A 147 6.63 11.87 24.25
CA ALA A 147 5.82 12.05 23.05
C ALA A 147 6.58 11.64 21.79
N LYS A 148 7.87 12.03 21.69
CA LYS A 148 8.77 11.61 20.60
C LYS A 148 8.95 10.10 20.55
N ASP A 149 9.24 9.46 21.69
CA ASP A 149 9.41 8.00 21.77
C ASP A 149 8.15 7.25 21.34
N ASN A 150 6.98 7.76 21.72
CA ASN A 150 5.68 7.22 21.29
C ASN A 150 5.46 7.43 19.80
N PHE A 151 5.80 8.61 19.26
CA PHE A 151 5.75 8.89 17.83
C PHE A 151 6.64 7.92 17.04
N ASP A 152 7.89 7.75 17.44
CA ASP A 152 8.85 6.88 16.76
C ASP A 152 8.37 5.43 16.74
N ARG A 153 7.78 4.94 17.85
CA ARG A 153 7.20 3.60 17.91
C ARG A 153 6.01 3.41 16.97
N GLU A 154 5.06 4.36 16.95
CA GLU A 154 3.91 4.29 16.05
C GLU A 154 4.34 4.50 14.58
N HIS A 155 5.37 5.30 14.33
CA HIS A 155 5.95 5.47 13.00
C HIS A 155 6.55 4.16 12.47
N HIS A 156 7.37 3.46 13.26
CA HIS A 156 7.91 2.15 12.90
C HIS A 156 6.79 1.13 12.62
N ARG A 157 5.71 1.16 13.40
CA ARG A 157 4.55 0.32 13.20
C ARG A 157 3.87 0.60 11.85
N SER A 158 3.62 1.87 11.53
CA SER A 158 3.02 2.27 10.25
C SER A 158 3.90 1.85 9.06
N VAL A 159 5.21 2.04 9.14
CA VAL A 159 6.16 1.59 8.11
C VAL A 159 6.11 0.06 7.93
N THR A 160 6.04 -0.70 9.02
CA THR A 160 5.92 -2.17 8.97
C THR A 160 4.60 -2.60 8.30
N LEU A 161 3.48 -1.95 8.64
CA LEU A 161 2.18 -2.23 8.03
C LEU A 161 2.18 -1.90 6.53
N LEU A 162 2.76 -0.78 6.14
CA LEU A 162 2.88 -0.38 4.74
C LEU A 162 3.75 -1.37 3.94
N SER A 163 4.84 -1.85 4.54
CA SER A 163 5.68 -2.90 3.95
C SER A 163 4.91 -4.22 3.79
N ALA A 164 4.12 -4.62 4.78
CA ALA A 164 3.26 -5.80 4.70
C ALA A 164 2.24 -5.68 3.55
N ILE A 165 1.60 -4.51 3.40
CA ILE A 165 0.71 -4.23 2.26
C ILE A 165 1.46 -4.41 0.93
N LEU A 166 2.67 -3.85 0.80
CA LEU A 166 3.47 -3.97 -0.42
C LEU A 166 3.74 -5.42 -0.79
N PHE A 167 4.14 -6.26 0.17
CA PHE A 167 4.38 -7.69 -0.05
C PHE A 167 3.10 -8.46 -0.40
N LEU A 168 1.98 -8.16 0.23
CA LEU A 168 0.69 -8.77 -0.09
C LEU A 168 0.23 -8.41 -1.52
N LEU A 169 0.40 -7.17 -1.94
CA LEU A 169 0.08 -6.73 -3.29
C LEU A 169 1.01 -7.38 -4.32
N LEU A 170 2.32 -7.47 -4.03
CA LEU A 170 3.27 -8.19 -4.88
C LEU A 170 2.87 -9.66 -5.03
N GLY A 171 2.56 -10.34 -3.93
CA GLY A 171 2.04 -11.71 -3.94
C GLY A 171 0.77 -11.81 -4.79
N THR A 172 -0.16 -10.87 -4.64
CA THR A 172 -1.39 -10.83 -5.46
C THR A 172 -1.08 -10.72 -6.95
N ILE A 173 -0.09 -9.91 -7.35
CA ILE A 173 0.36 -9.78 -8.75
C ILE A 173 0.92 -11.12 -9.25
N LEU A 174 1.81 -11.75 -8.48
CA LEU A 174 2.45 -13.03 -8.85
C LEU A 174 1.42 -14.15 -9.02
N PHE A 175 0.47 -14.28 -8.08
CA PHE A 175 -0.61 -15.26 -8.19
C PHE A 175 -1.63 -14.93 -9.29
N SER A 176 -1.73 -13.66 -9.72
CA SER A 176 -2.58 -13.25 -10.84
C SER A 176 -1.93 -13.56 -12.19
N ALA A 177 -0.60 -13.53 -12.28
CA ALA A 177 0.14 -13.84 -13.51
C ALA A 177 0.10 -15.33 -13.88
N ASN A 178 -0.07 -16.22 -12.89
CA ASN A 178 -0.13 -17.68 -13.09
C ASN A 178 -1.48 -18.19 -13.63
N ILE A 179 -2.43 -17.31 -13.97
CA ILE A 179 -3.66 -17.69 -14.66
C ILE A 179 -3.41 -17.62 -16.16
N SER A 180 -2.55 -18.51 -16.69
CA SER A 180 -2.55 -18.80 -18.11
C SER A 180 -3.82 -19.56 -18.48
N PRO A 181 -4.57 -19.15 -19.51
CA PRO A 181 -5.57 -20.04 -20.11
C PRO A 181 -4.81 -21.30 -20.54
N GLY A 182 -5.25 -22.45 -20.03
CA GLY A 182 -4.65 -23.73 -20.39
C GLY A 182 -4.51 -23.79 -21.90
N SER A 183 -3.29 -24.01 -22.37
CA SER A 183 -3.04 -24.40 -23.74
C SER A 183 -3.95 -25.59 -24.00
N SER A 184 -5.05 -25.36 -24.71
CA SER A 184 -5.80 -26.42 -25.36
C SER A 184 -4.78 -27.13 -26.24
N GLU A 185 -4.32 -28.26 -25.74
CA GLU A 185 -3.59 -29.23 -26.53
C GLU A 185 -4.40 -29.46 -27.79
N VAL A 186 -3.98 -28.87 -28.89
CA VAL A 186 -4.49 -29.20 -30.24
C VAL A 186 -4.19 -30.68 -30.39
N ARG A 187 -5.18 -31.51 -30.07
CA ARG A 187 -5.15 -32.93 -30.43
C ARG A 187 -5.09 -32.95 -31.95
N GLU A 188 -3.89 -33.11 -32.46
CA GLU A 188 -3.61 -33.46 -33.87
C GLU A 188 -4.44 -34.71 -34.21
N PRO A 189 -5.35 -34.64 -35.18
CA PRO A 189 -6.11 -35.82 -35.57
C PRO A 189 -5.17 -36.91 -36.04
N ALA A 190 -5.20 -38.05 -35.35
CA ALA A 190 -4.46 -39.23 -35.74
C ALA A 190 -4.68 -39.54 -37.24
N HIS A 191 -3.64 -39.36 -38.06
CA HIS A 191 -3.60 -39.83 -39.42
C HIS A 191 -3.85 -41.35 -39.42
N THR A 192 -5.07 -41.74 -39.74
CA THR A 192 -5.36 -43.13 -40.13
C THR A 192 -4.67 -43.42 -41.45
N SER A 193 -3.50 -44.02 -41.38
CA SER A 193 -2.83 -44.63 -42.56
C SER A 193 -3.65 -45.85 -42.96
N HIS A 194 -4.53 -45.69 -43.94
CA HIS A 194 -4.98 -46.80 -44.75
C HIS A 194 -3.83 -47.17 -45.69
N SER A 195 -3.19 -48.30 -45.43
CA SER A 195 -2.37 -49.00 -46.43
C SER A 195 -3.23 -50.00 -47.19
N PRO A 196 -3.04 -50.16 -48.51
CA PRO A 196 -3.76 -51.09 -49.36
C PRO A 196 -3.39 -52.54 -49.13
#